data_cc4df655dc43c31bc48fd8384d9aeef9
#
_entry.id   cc4df655dc43c31bc48fd8384d9aeef9
#
_cell.length_a   1.000
_cell.length_b   1.000
_cell.length_c   1.000
_cell.angle_alpha   90.00
_cell.angle_beta   90.00
_cell.angle_gamma   90.00
#
_symmetry.space_group_name_H-M   'P 1'
#
loop_
_entity.id
_entity.type
_entity.pdbx_description
1 polymer ?
#
loop_
_entity_poly.entity_id
_entity_poly.type
_entity_poly.pdbx_seq_one_letter_code
_entity_poly.pdbx_strand_id
1 'polypeptide(L)' 'MAKDEASRGEELRELGWTAEEVRQYEELWEYRQRWGAINLEPEDRVLLRRAEAALPKR' A
#
# COMPACT_ATOMS: atom_id res chain seq x y z
N MET A 1 13.05 9.25 9.52
CA MET A 1 11.68 9.57 9.80
C MET A 1 10.73 8.78 8.96
N ALA A 2 9.85 8.11 9.60
CA ALA A 2 8.97 7.18 8.89
C ALA A 2 7.66 7.86 8.50
N LYS A 3 7.76 8.99 7.85
CA LYS A 3 6.57 9.69 7.43
C LYS A 3 5.98 9.15 6.15
N ASP A 4 6.79 8.42 5.38
CA ASP A 4 6.36 8.03 4.05
C ASP A 4 5.18 7.10 4.08
N GLU A 5 5.11 6.23 5.09
CA GLU A 5 4.01 5.27 5.16
C GLU A 5 2.68 5.97 5.41
N ALA A 6 2.66 6.85 6.39
CA ALA A 6 1.43 7.58 6.70
C ALA A 6 1.03 8.47 5.53
N SER A 7 2.02 9.07 4.88
CA SER A 7 1.73 9.92 3.74
C SER A 7 1.10 9.16 2.59
N ARG A 8 1.57 7.94 2.36
CA ARG A 8 1.03 7.14 1.26
C ARG A 8 -0.43 6.81 1.49
N GLY A 9 -0.77 6.46 2.72
CA GLY A 9 -2.17 6.18 3.02
C GLY A 9 -3.05 7.39 2.80
N GLU A 10 -2.59 8.54 3.22
CA GLU A 10 -3.35 9.76 3.04
C GLU A 10 -3.50 10.10 1.56
N GLU A 11 -2.44 9.93 0.80
CA GLU A 11 -2.50 10.20 -0.62
C GLU A 11 -3.51 9.29 -1.31
N LEU A 12 -3.53 8.03 -0.93
CA LEU A 12 -4.49 7.11 -1.50
C LEU A 12 -5.92 7.52 -1.18
N ARG A 13 -6.15 7.99 0.05
CA ARG A 13 -7.47 8.46 0.42
C ARG A 13 -7.89 9.64 -0.45
N GLU A 14 -6.96 10.53 -0.73
CA GLU A 14 -7.23 11.68 -1.57
C GLU A 14 -7.54 11.26 -3.00
N LEU A 15 -6.97 10.15 -3.43
CA LEU A 15 -7.23 9.64 -4.78
C LEU A 15 -8.55 8.89 -4.89
N GLY A 16 -9.26 8.72 -3.78
CA GLY A 16 -10.55 8.08 -3.80
C GLY A 16 -10.59 6.70 -3.18
N TRP A 17 -9.48 6.25 -2.62
CA TRP A 17 -9.46 4.95 -1.98
C TRP A 17 -10.23 4.99 -0.67
N THR A 18 -10.91 3.91 -0.37
CA THR A 18 -11.65 3.82 0.89
C THR A 18 -10.69 3.56 2.04
N ALA A 19 -11.19 3.80 3.25
CA ALA A 19 -10.38 3.54 4.44
C ALA A 19 -9.98 2.07 4.51
N GLU A 20 -10.88 1.19 4.11
CA GLU A 20 -10.59 -0.24 4.10
C GLU A 20 -9.46 -0.58 3.14
N GLU A 21 -9.52 0.00 1.96
CA GLU A 21 -8.49 -0.26 0.96
C GLU A 21 -7.14 0.24 1.43
N VAL A 22 -7.12 1.42 2.02
CA VAL A 22 -5.88 1.98 2.54
C VAL A 22 -5.33 1.10 3.65
N ARG A 23 -6.21 0.63 4.52
CA ARG A 23 -5.78 -0.23 5.61
C ARG A 23 -5.17 -1.52 5.08
N GLN A 24 -5.80 -2.13 4.09
CA GLN A 24 -5.26 -3.34 3.49
C GLN A 24 -3.91 -3.08 2.86
N TYR A 25 -3.78 -1.96 2.18
CA TYR A 25 -2.52 -1.62 1.57
C TYR A 25 -1.42 -1.49 2.62
N GLU A 26 -1.72 -0.80 3.72
CA GLU A 26 -0.73 -0.61 4.75
C GLU A 26 -0.32 -1.93 5.40
N GLU A 27 -1.29 -2.79 5.64
CA GLU A 27 -0.99 -4.10 6.23
C GLU A 27 -0.14 -4.94 5.29
N LEU A 28 -0.47 -4.91 4.01
CA LEU A 28 0.30 -5.68 3.03
C LEU A 28 1.69 -5.12 2.88
N TRP A 29 1.80 -3.81 2.92
CA TRP A 29 3.11 -3.17 2.80
C TRP A 29 4.01 -3.59 3.96
N GLU A 30 3.47 -3.56 5.17
CA GLU A 30 4.22 -4.01 6.35
C GLU A 30 4.59 -5.48 6.24
N TYR A 31 3.64 -6.29 5.79
CA TYR A 31 3.88 -7.70 5.64
C TYR A 31 5.03 -7.95 4.66
N ARG A 32 5.02 -7.23 3.56
CA ARG A 32 6.07 -7.38 2.57
C ARG A 32 7.43 -6.97 3.14
N GLN A 33 7.45 -5.91 3.93
CA GLN A 33 8.70 -5.47 4.54
C GLN A 33 9.25 -6.50 5.52
N ARG A 34 8.35 -7.19 6.19
CA ARG A 34 8.76 -8.12 7.23
C ARG A 34 9.04 -9.51 6.68
N TRP A 35 8.23 -9.98 5.79
CA TRP A 35 8.29 -11.36 5.32
C TRP A 35 8.70 -11.52 3.87
N GLY A 36 8.66 -10.44 3.11
CA GLY A 36 9.01 -10.51 1.71
C GLY A 36 7.80 -10.73 0.83
N ALA A 37 7.94 -10.31 -0.43
CA ALA A 37 6.82 -10.37 -1.37
C ALA A 37 6.47 -11.79 -1.76
N ILE A 38 7.38 -12.72 -1.57
CA ILE A 38 7.15 -14.09 -2.00
C ILE A 38 6.01 -14.75 -1.25
N ASN A 39 5.71 -14.26 -0.05
CA ASN A 39 4.64 -14.83 0.76
C ASN A 39 3.30 -14.19 0.48
N LEU A 40 3.25 -13.22 -0.40
CA LEU A 40 1.99 -12.55 -0.71
C LEU A 40 1.20 -13.35 -1.72
N GLU A 41 -0.12 -13.33 -1.55
CA GLU A 41 -1.01 -13.95 -2.51
C GLU A 41 -1.13 -13.07 -3.75
N PRO A 42 -1.54 -13.64 -4.89
CA PRO A 42 -1.66 -12.84 -6.11
C PRO A 42 -2.55 -11.63 -5.94
N GLU A 43 -3.64 -11.76 -5.19
CA GLU A 43 -4.54 -10.63 -4.96
C GLU A 43 -3.85 -9.51 -4.21
N ASP A 44 -3.03 -9.89 -3.23
CA ASP A 44 -2.31 -8.89 -2.45
C ASP A 44 -1.31 -8.15 -3.31
N ARG A 45 -0.65 -8.87 -4.21
CA ARG A 45 0.30 -8.24 -5.12
C ARG A 45 -0.39 -7.25 -6.04
N VAL A 46 -1.57 -7.62 -6.51
CA VAL A 46 -2.32 -6.71 -7.38
C VAL A 46 -2.69 -5.45 -6.64
N LEU A 47 -3.13 -5.58 -5.39
CA LEU A 47 -3.49 -4.42 -4.61
C LEU A 47 -2.30 -3.49 -4.41
N LEU A 48 -1.16 -4.06 -4.04
CA LEU A 48 0.04 -3.26 -3.85
C LEU A 48 0.47 -2.56 -5.14
N ARG A 49 0.38 -3.26 -6.26
CA ARG A 49 0.75 -2.69 -7.53
C ARG A 49 -0.19 -1.56 -7.91
N ARG A 50 -1.48 -1.73 -7.67
CA ARG A 50 -2.45 -0.69 -7.96
C ARG A 50 -2.17 0.55 -7.13
N ALA A 51 -1.87 0.36 -5.86
CA ALA A 51 -1.58 1.49 -4.99
C ALA A 51 -0.32 2.22 -5.46
N GLU A 52 0.71 1.48 -5.79
CA GLU A 52 1.96 2.11 -6.23
C GLU A 52 1.77 2.82 -7.57
N ALA A 53 0.93 2.28 -8.43
CA ALA A 53 0.66 2.93 -9.71
C ALA A 53 -0.16 4.20 -9.51
N ALA A 54 -1.02 4.22 -8.50
CA ALA A 54 -1.84 5.39 -8.23
C ALA A 54 -1.08 6.50 -7.54
N LEU A 55 -0.06 6.13 -6.75
CA LEU A 55 0.72 7.12 -6.03
C LEU A 55 1.72 7.79 -6.96
N PRO A 56 1.98 9.08 -6.74
CA PRO A 56 2.97 9.77 -7.56
C PRO A 56 4.37 9.26 -7.29
N LYS A 57 5.16 9.20 -8.32
CA LYS A 57 6.55 8.78 -8.18
C LYS A 57 7.39 9.92 -7.67
N ARG A 58 8.35 9.58 -6.84
CA ARG A 58 9.25 10.58 -6.31
C ARG A 58 10.67 10.33 -6.69
#